data_7174f23a22080d93b9f02c979a16d630
#
_entry.id   7174f23a22080d93b9f02c979a16d630
#
_cell.length_a   1.000
_cell.length_b   1.000
_cell.length_c   1.000
_cell.angle_alpha   90.00
_cell.angle_beta   90.00
_cell.angle_gamma   90.00
#
_symmetry.space_group_name_H-M   'P 1'
#
loop_
_entity.id
_entity.type
_entity.pdbx_description
1 polymer ?
#
loop_
_entity_poly.entity_id
_entity_poly.type
_entity_poly.pdbx_seq_one_letter_code
_entity_poly.pdbx_strand_id
1 'polypeptide(L)'
;MTKPKLVFDPVSQEFFDNPYEIYQRMRDEAPLYYDEEQDFYALTRHADVAAALKDHESFSSSRGCDLAMVRSEEGPHKSIIFMDPPEHRHMRSLLNKAFTPRAIQSQRENITELVEQYLSKVDPDNFDVVQDFSGPFPVEVITRMAGVPEEFRQQVRRWIDISLQRKPGQLELSEENMQANIDSGMYYYGLVQERRQNPLDDMIGRLIRAEIPGENGEMRQLDDLEITGFLALLGGAGAETVTKLVGSAVVEFARHPEQWQMLLDDRSLVPAAVEELLRYVGPVQYNVRYTLKEAEVPSGTIPAHKPVFLMKAAANRDSRAFDNAETFDITRDRTQSPNLGLGYGIHSCLGAALARLETTIALEHLLDFMPRYEVNFDGLERVHMQNVAGYHHVPVKVLK
;
A
#
# COMPACT_ATOMS: atom_id res chain seq x y z
N MET A 1 -0.59 23.27 -32.16
CA MET A 1 -1.54 23.25 -31.06
C MET A 1 -0.72 23.35 -29.79
N THR A 2 -0.96 24.34 -28.92
CA THR A 2 -0.31 24.41 -27.61
C THR A 2 -0.78 23.24 -26.78
N LYS A 3 0.16 22.47 -26.17
CA LYS A 3 -0.21 21.42 -25.22
C LYS A 3 -1.07 22.02 -24.09
N PRO A 4 -2.10 21.31 -23.60
CA PRO A 4 -2.86 21.78 -22.45
C PRO A 4 -1.96 21.98 -21.23
N LYS A 5 -2.29 22.96 -20.38
CA LYS A 5 -1.55 23.22 -19.13
C LYS A 5 -1.47 21.90 -18.33
N LEU A 6 -0.28 21.60 -17.83
CA LEU A 6 -0.10 20.47 -16.92
C LEU A 6 -0.73 20.82 -15.57
N VAL A 7 -1.71 20.03 -15.14
CA VAL A 7 -2.37 20.15 -13.84
C VAL A 7 -2.36 18.77 -13.20
N PHE A 8 -1.87 18.66 -11.99
CA PHE A 8 -1.95 17.45 -11.18
C PHE A 8 -2.94 17.67 -10.04
N ASP A 9 -4.05 16.97 -10.09
CA ASP A 9 -5.06 16.95 -9.03
C ASP A 9 -5.20 15.52 -8.49
N PRO A 10 -4.72 15.23 -7.26
CA PRO A 10 -4.70 13.89 -6.68
C PRO A 10 -6.08 13.32 -6.35
N VAL A 11 -7.15 14.09 -6.48
CA VAL A 11 -8.53 13.68 -6.24
C VAL A 11 -9.41 13.79 -7.48
N SER A 12 -8.84 14.10 -8.65
CA SER A 12 -9.60 14.16 -9.89
C SER A 12 -10.07 12.77 -10.34
N GLN A 13 -11.18 12.73 -11.08
CA GLN A 13 -11.65 11.50 -11.73
C GLN A 13 -10.57 10.92 -12.66
N GLU A 14 -9.92 11.77 -13.44
CA GLU A 14 -8.84 11.39 -14.37
C GLU A 14 -7.69 10.70 -13.64
N PHE A 15 -7.29 11.22 -12.46
CA PHE A 15 -6.25 10.61 -11.64
C PHE A 15 -6.65 9.22 -11.16
N PHE A 16 -7.88 9.02 -10.70
CA PHE A 16 -8.36 7.71 -10.26
C PHE A 16 -8.49 6.72 -11.42
N ASP A 17 -8.92 7.17 -12.58
CA ASP A 17 -9.14 6.31 -13.74
C ASP A 17 -7.82 5.87 -14.38
N ASN A 18 -6.90 6.81 -14.65
CA ASN A 18 -5.60 6.50 -15.27
C ASN A 18 -4.55 7.61 -15.02
N PRO A 19 -3.71 7.50 -13.99
CA PRO A 19 -2.72 8.54 -13.68
C PRO A 19 -1.46 8.51 -14.55
N TYR A 20 -1.25 7.50 -15.37
CA TYR A 20 0.07 7.24 -15.98
C TYR A 20 0.46 8.27 -17.03
N GLU A 21 -0.49 8.80 -17.81
CA GLU A 21 -0.21 9.86 -18.78
C GLU A 21 0.24 11.15 -18.10
N ILE A 22 -0.47 11.56 -17.02
CA ILE A 22 -0.08 12.73 -16.25
C ILE A 22 1.27 12.52 -15.57
N TYR A 23 1.56 11.32 -15.07
CA TYR A 23 2.86 11.00 -14.48
C TYR A 23 4.00 11.14 -15.49
N GLN A 24 3.82 10.66 -16.72
CA GLN A 24 4.81 10.82 -17.76
C GLN A 24 5.06 12.29 -18.08
N ARG A 25 4.00 13.08 -18.25
CA ARG A 25 4.13 14.51 -18.48
C ARG A 25 4.83 15.24 -17.33
N MET A 26 4.49 14.91 -16.08
CA MET A 26 5.14 15.51 -14.92
C MET A 26 6.65 15.17 -14.89
N ARG A 27 7.04 13.92 -15.17
CA ARG A 27 8.47 13.55 -15.22
C ARG A 27 9.25 14.34 -16.26
N ASP A 28 8.64 14.65 -17.40
CA ASP A 28 9.30 15.27 -18.54
C ASP A 28 9.22 16.79 -18.55
N GLU A 29 8.04 17.34 -18.22
CA GLU A 29 7.74 18.78 -18.34
C GLU A 29 7.95 19.54 -16.99
N ALA A 30 7.68 18.89 -15.85
CA ALA A 30 7.75 19.50 -14.51
C ALA A 30 8.17 18.47 -13.43
N PRO A 31 9.42 17.99 -13.43
CA PRO A 31 9.86 16.94 -12.50
C PRO A 31 9.81 17.39 -11.03
N LEU A 32 9.97 18.67 -10.77
CA LEU A 32 9.64 19.36 -9.52
C LEU A 32 8.38 20.19 -9.78
N TYR A 33 7.22 19.54 -9.72
CA TYR A 33 5.94 20.21 -9.93
C TYR A 33 5.58 21.05 -8.71
N TYR A 34 5.04 22.26 -8.94
CA TYR A 34 4.48 23.12 -7.91
C TYR A 34 3.06 23.52 -8.28
N ASP A 35 2.13 23.29 -7.38
CA ASP A 35 0.76 23.79 -7.47
C ASP A 35 0.64 25.09 -6.68
N GLU A 36 0.46 26.22 -7.40
CA GLU A 36 0.36 27.55 -6.79
C GLU A 36 -0.95 27.77 -6.03
N GLU A 37 -2.04 27.13 -6.48
CA GLU A 37 -3.36 27.30 -5.86
C GLU A 37 -3.46 26.49 -4.57
N GLN A 38 -2.96 25.26 -4.60
CA GLN A 38 -3.00 24.38 -3.45
C GLN A 38 -1.72 24.36 -2.61
N ASP A 39 -0.70 25.14 -3.00
CA ASP A 39 0.57 25.32 -2.29
C ASP A 39 1.25 24.01 -1.86
N PHE A 40 1.46 23.11 -2.82
CA PHE A 40 2.20 21.86 -2.60
C PHE A 40 3.19 21.58 -3.74
N TYR A 41 4.19 20.76 -3.45
CA TYR A 41 5.13 20.22 -4.43
C TYR A 41 4.86 18.75 -4.73
N ALA A 42 5.26 18.28 -5.93
CA ALA A 42 5.27 16.86 -6.27
C ALA A 42 6.56 16.48 -7.00
N LEU A 43 7.20 15.41 -6.52
CA LEU A 43 8.39 14.79 -7.11
C LEU A 43 7.98 13.55 -7.88
N THR A 44 8.41 13.42 -9.14
CA THR A 44 7.99 12.34 -10.04
C THR A 44 9.13 11.51 -10.61
N ARG A 45 10.36 12.07 -10.69
CA ARG A 45 11.54 11.32 -11.13
C ARG A 45 12.05 10.40 -10.06
N HIS A 46 12.56 9.25 -10.47
CA HIS A 46 13.05 8.22 -9.55
C HIS A 46 14.14 8.75 -8.61
N ALA A 47 15.12 9.49 -9.12
CA ALA A 47 16.21 10.02 -8.34
C ALA A 47 15.72 10.97 -7.23
N ASP A 48 14.76 11.85 -7.55
CA ASP A 48 14.18 12.80 -6.59
C ASP A 48 13.39 12.08 -5.50
N VAL A 49 12.49 11.18 -5.90
CA VAL A 49 11.64 10.43 -4.97
C VAL A 49 12.48 9.52 -4.06
N ALA A 50 13.49 8.84 -4.62
CA ALA A 50 14.38 7.99 -3.83
C ALA A 50 15.23 8.79 -2.83
N ALA A 51 15.71 9.98 -3.22
CA ALA A 51 16.44 10.88 -2.33
C ALA A 51 15.53 11.36 -1.18
N ALA A 52 14.34 11.87 -1.50
CA ALA A 52 13.40 12.38 -0.51
C ALA A 52 12.88 11.29 0.45
N LEU A 53 12.67 10.06 -0.01
CA LEU A 53 12.29 8.92 0.86
C LEU A 53 13.36 8.54 1.88
N LYS A 54 14.63 8.86 1.62
CA LYS A 54 15.76 8.61 2.56
C LYS A 54 15.99 9.77 3.51
N ASP A 55 15.73 10.99 3.07
CA ASP A 55 16.02 12.20 3.84
C ASP A 55 14.85 12.56 4.78
N HIS A 56 14.72 11.78 5.85
CA HIS A 56 13.71 12.03 6.88
C HIS A 56 13.99 13.29 7.72
N GLU A 57 15.18 13.84 7.68
CA GLU A 57 15.51 15.09 8.37
C GLU A 57 14.94 16.32 7.66
N SER A 58 14.82 16.25 6.34
CA SER A 58 14.19 17.31 5.53
C SER A 58 12.72 17.02 5.25
N PHE A 59 12.36 15.75 4.96
CA PHE A 59 11.02 15.31 4.56
C PHE A 59 10.36 14.50 5.67
N SER A 60 9.74 15.20 6.63
CA SER A 60 9.09 14.63 7.81
C SER A 60 7.81 13.88 7.48
N SER A 61 7.53 12.82 8.24
CA SER A 61 6.25 12.10 8.25
C SER A 61 5.30 12.61 9.34
N SER A 62 5.75 13.44 10.27
CA SER A 62 5.03 13.78 11.51
C SER A 62 3.75 14.58 11.29
N ARG A 63 3.54 15.15 10.10
CA ARG A 63 2.32 15.87 9.75
C ARG A 63 1.25 15.00 9.09
N GLY A 64 1.55 13.73 8.77
CA GLY A 64 0.62 12.85 8.08
C GLY A 64 1.13 12.31 6.75
N CYS A 65 0.27 11.56 6.04
CA CYS A 65 0.60 10.90 4.78
C CYS A 65 -0.24 11.37 3.58
N ASP A 66 -1.15 12.29 3.78
CA ASP A 66 -1.96 12.93 2.73
C ASP A 66 -2.02 14.45 2.92
N LEU A 67 -2.55 15.14 1.92
CA LEU A 67 -2.57 16.59 1.89
C LEU A 67 -3.50 17.18 2.96
N ALA A 68 -4.64 16.55 3.24
CA ALA A 68 -5.59 17.01 4.25
C ALA A 68 -4.98 16.91 5.66
N MET A 69 -4.35 15.78 5.98
CA MET A 69 -3.65 15.59 7.26
C MET A 69 -2.52 16.58 7.45
N VAL A 70 -1.68 16.78 6.43
CA VAL A 70 -0.52 17.68 6.51
C VAL A 70 -0.94 19.14 6.78
N ARG A 71 -2.13 19.53 6.34
CA ARG A 71 -2.71 20.87 6.56
C ARG A 71 -3.47 21.00 7.87
N SER A 72 -3.85 19.89 8.48
CA SER A 72 -4.59 19.91 9.76
C SER A 72 -3.73 20.50 10.88
N GLU A 73 -4.33 21.38 11.69
CA GLU A 73 -3.69 21.94 12.89
C GLU A 73 -3.58 20.91 14.02
N GLU A 74 -4.49 19.95 14.07
CA GLU A 74 -4.54 18.92 15.14
C GLU A 74 -3.44 17.87 14.99
N GLY A 75 -2.85 17.74 13.80
CA GLY A 75 -1.89 16.71 13.47
C GLY A 75 -2.49 15.29 13.46
N PRO A 76 -1.75 14.29 13.00
CA PRO A 76 -2.23 12.91 12.98
C PRO A 76 -2.15 12.26 14.37
N HIS A 77 -2.99 11.24 14.59
CA HIS A 77 -2.88 10.37 15.76
C HIS A 77 -1.53 9.63 15.79
N LYS A 78 -1.11 9.18 16.99
CA LYS A 78 0.15 8.43 17.13
C LYS A 78 0.10 7.11 16.36
N SER A 79 0.87 7.04 15.27
CA SER A 79 1.07 5.83 14.47
C SER A 79 2.46 5.82 13.88
N ILE A 80 3.08 4.65 13.74
CA ILE A 80 4.44 4.52 13.24
C ILE A 80 4.68 5.20 11.89
N ILE A 81 3.66 5.28 11.02
CA ILE A 81 3.79 5.92 9.70
C ILE A 81 3.88 7.45 9.78
N PHE A 82 3.51 8.02 10.92
CA PHE A 82 3.55 9.46 11.23
C PHE A 82 4.67 9.81 12.21
N MET A 83 5.59 8.90 12.48
CA MET A 83 6.70 9.14 13.39
C MET A 83 7.98 9.42 12.60
N ASP A 84 8.80 10.31 13.14
CA ASP A 84 10.18 10.50 12.75
C ASP A 84 11.12 9.92 13.83
N PRO A 85 12.42 9.69 13.53
CA PRO A 85 13.37 9.33 14.58
C PRO A 85 13.50 10.40 15.67
N PRO A 86 13.68 10.02 16.95
CA PRO A 86 14.01 8.67 17.43
C PRO A 86 12.81 7.74 17.64
N GLU A 87 11.58 8.26 17.84
CA GLU A 87 10.40 7.43 18.18
C GLU A 87 10.13 6.38 17.13
N HIS A 88 10.17 6.76 15.84
CA HIS A 88 10.02 5.82 14.74
C HIS A 88 10.94 4.61 14.88
N ARG A 89 12.22 4.85 15.21
CA ARG A 89 13.23 3.79 15.34
C ARG A 89 12.89 2.81 16.44
N HIS A 90 12.44 3.31 17.59
CA HIS A 90 12.05 2.50 18.74
C HIS A 90 10.85 1.61 18.39
N MET A 91 9.79 2.21 17.87
CA MET A 91 8.58 1.49 17.45
C MET A 91 8.89 0.47 16.36
N ARG A 92 9.65 0.86 15.33
CA ARG A 92 10.04 -0.03 14.22
C ARG A 92 10.84 -1.24 14.69
N SER A 93 11.77 -1.05 15.63
CA SER A 93 12.58 -2.14 16.21
C SER A 93 11.71 -3.17 16.92
N LEU A 94 10.67 -2.73 17.63
CA LEU A 94 9.71 -3.60 18.28
C LEU A 94 8.92 -4.42 17.27
N LEU A 95 8.34 -3.75 16.27
CA LEU A 95 7.44 -4.36 15.30
C LEU A 95 8.16 -5.30 14.33
N ASN A 96 9.40 -4.99 13.97
CA ASN A 96 10.21 -5.84 13.09
C ASN A 96 10.33 -7.28 13.60
N LYS A 97 10.24 -7.52 14.92
CA LYS A 97 10.30 -8.88 15.50
C LYS A 97 9.17 -9.79 15.02
N ALA A 98 7.98 -9.23 14.77
CA ALA A 98 6.83 -9.97 14.24
C ALA A 98 6.90 -10.19 12.71
N PHE A 99 7.68 -9.37 11.99
CA PHE A 99 7.79 -9.38 10.53
C PHE A 99 9.15 -9.86 10.01
N THR A 100 9.90 -10.62 10.82
CA THR A 100 11.13 -11.23 10.34
C THR A 100 10.87 -12.20 9.19
N PRO A 101 11.82 -12.42 8.26
CA PRO A 101 11.64 -13.39 7.18
C PRO A 101 11.23 -14.78 7.66
N ARG A 102 11.77 -15.24 8.81
CA ARG A 102 11.41 -16.52 9.40
C ARG A 102 9.96 -16.54 9.90
N ALA A 103 9.51 -15.48 10.59
CA ALA A 103 8.13 -15.38 11.09
C ALA A 103 7.12 -15.31 9.93
N ILE A 104 7.46 -14.61 8.84
CA ILE A 104 6.61 -14.54 7.65
C ILE A 104 6.62 -15.88 6.91
N GLN A 105 7.77 -16.53 6.74
CA GLN A 105 7.82 -17.83 6.07
C GLN A 105 7.01 -18.90 6.82
N SER A 106 6.88 -18.81 8.15
CA SER A 106 6.03 -19.73 8.93
C SER A 106 4.53 -19.54 8.67
N GLN A 107 4.11 -18.44 8.01
CA GLN A 107 2.73 -18.22 7.59
C GLN A 107 2.39 -18.90 6.25
N ARG A 108 3.35 -19.43 5.52
CA ARG A 108 3.15 -19.99 4.17
C ARG A 108 2.01 -21.01 4.12
N GLU A 109 2.03 -21.99 5.01
CA GLU A 109 1.00 -23.05 5.06
C GLU A 109 -0.40 -22.46 5.33
N ASN A 110 -0.50 -21.57 6.32
CA ASN A 110 -1.73 -20.88 6.65
C ASN A 110 -2.27 -20.00 5.49
N ILE A 111 -1.39 -19.31 4.77
CA ILE A 111 -1.78 -18.50 3.60
C ILE A 111 -2.24 -19.41 2.46
N THR A 112 -1.53 -20.52 2.24
CA THR A 112 -1.90 -21.52 1.22
C THR A 112 -3.30 -22.09 1.48
N GLU A 113 -3.58 -22.53 2.71
CA GLU A 113 -4.90 -23.02 3.11
C GLU A 113 -6.02 -22.00 2.87
N LEU A 114 -5.77 -20.71 3.20
CA LEU A 114 -6.75 -19.65 2.97
C LEU A 114 -6.98 -19.42 1.47
N VAL A 115 -5.93 -19.37 0.67
CA VAL A 115 -6.03 -19.19 -0.79
C VAL A 115 -6.83 -20.35 -1.41
N GLU A 116 -6.53 -21.59 -1.04
CA GLU A 116 -7.28 -22.77 -1.49
C GLU A 116 -8.74 -22.74 -1.04
N GLN A 117 -8.99 -22.34 0.21
CA GLN A 117 -10.35 -22.22 0.76
C GLN A 117 -11.19 -21.21 -0.03
N TYR A 118 -10.63 -20.05 -0.39
CA TYR A 118 -11.36 -19.04 -1.16
C TYR A 118 -11.58 -19.50 -2.60
N LEU A 119 -10.55 -20.01 -3.29
CA LEU A 119 -10.69 -20.50 -4.67
C LEU A 119 -11.65 -21.69 -4.79
N SER A 120 -11.74 -22.54 -3.77
CA SER A 120 -12.70 -23.67 -3.78
C SER A 120 -14.17 -23.26 -3.79
N LYS A 121 -14.48 -22.01 -3.44
CA LYS A 121 -15.85 -21.46 -3.40
C LYS A 121 -16.22 -20.67 -4.65
N VAL A 122 -15.24 -20.42 -5.52
CA VAL A 122 -15.43 -19.59 -6.73
C VAL A 122 -16.18 -20.37 -7.80
N ASP A 123 -17.16 -19.71 -8.44
CA ASP A 123 -17.76 -20.18 -9.67
C ASP A 123 -16.88 -19.76 -10.87
N PRO A 124 -16.25 -20.69 -11.59
CA PRO A 124 -15.36 -20.36 -12.71
C PRO A 124 -16.03 -19.64 -13.87
N ASP A 125 -17.35 -19.76 -14.02
CA ASP A 125 -18.12 -19.07 -15.07
C ASP A 125 -18.54 -17.64 -14.67
N ASN A 126 -18.47 -17.30 -13.36
CA ASN A 126 -18.85 -16.00 -12.82
C ASN A 126 -17.94 -15.60 -11.65
N PHE A 127 -16.67 -15.38 -11.96
CA PHE A 127 -15.63 -15.08 -10.97
C PHE A 127 -15.27 -13.60 -10.98
N ASP A 128 -15.44 -12.93 -9.85
CA ASP A 128 -14.81 -11.63 -9.59
C ASP A 128 -13.54 -11.80 -8.75
N VAL A 129 -12.38 -11.60 -9.38
CA VAL A 129 -11.08 -11.82 -8.73
C VAL A 129 -10.93 -11.02 -7.45
N VAL A 130 -11.49 -9.82 -7.37
CA VAL A 130 -11.37 -8.95 -6.19
C VAL A 130 -12.38 -9.36 -5.12
N GLN A 131 -13.66 -9.47 -5.48
CA GLN A 131 -14.70 -9.70 -4.48
C GLN A 131 -14.68 -11.11 -3.92
N ASP A 132 -14.42 -12.10 -4.77
CA ASP A 132 -14.48 -13.51 -4.37
C ASP A 132 -13.16 -14.06 -3.83
N PHE A 133 -12.03 -13.40 -4.16
CA PHE A 133 -10.71 -13.94 -3.85
C PHE A 133 -9.74 -12.93 -3.23
N SER A 134 -9.23 -11.95 -4.01
CA SER A 134 -8.12 -11.12 -3.54
C SER A 134 -8.49 -10.14 -2.45
N GLY A 135 -9.77 -9.80 -2.29
CA GLY A 135 -10.26 -8.96 -1.20
C GLY A 135 -10.31 -9.70 0.15
N PRO A 136 -10.97 -10.88 0.23
CA PRO A 136 -11.15 -11.54 1.52
C PRO A 136 -9.89 -12.21 2.07
N PHE A 137 -9.00 -12.84 1.27
CA PHE A 137 -7.92 -13.65 1.85
C PHE A 137 -6.83 -12.82 2.56
N PRO A 138 -6.34 -11.68 2.07
CA PRO A 138 -5.29 -10.93 2.77
C PRO A 138 -5.77 -10.36 4.12
N VAL A 139 -7.04 -9.99 4.18
CA VAL A 139 -7.65 -9.57 5.44
C VAL A 139 -7.66 -10.69 6.47
N GLU A 140 -7.99 -11.94 6.07
CA GLU A 140 -7.91 -13.09 6.97
C GLU A 140 -6.49 -13.30 7.48
N VAL A 141 -5.47 -13.20 6.61
CA VAL A 141 -4.08 -13.35 6.99
C VAL A 141 -3.67 -12.32 8.05
N ILE A 142 -3.84 -11.03 7.75
CA ILE A 142 -3.32 -9.98 8.62
C ILE A 142 -4.10 -9.86 9.93
N THR A 143 -5.42 -10.02 9.89
CA THR A 143 -6.26 -9.95 11.09
C THR A 143 -6.07 -11.17 11.98
N ARG A 144 -5.83 -12.37 11.41
CA ARG A 144 -5.44 -13.57 12.16
C ARG A 144 -4.09 -13.36 12.86
N MET A 145 -3.10 -12.80 12.18
CA MET A 145 -1.80 -12.45 12.77
C MET A 145 -1.94 -11.40 13.89
N ALA A 146 -2.87 -10.45 13.74
CA ALA A 146 -3.16 -9.43 14.75
C ALA A 146 -3.92 -9.97 15.97
N GLY A 147 -4.51 -11.17 15.89
CA GLY A 147 -5.31 -11.77 16.97
C GLY A 147 -6.78 -11.36 16.96
N VAL A 148 -7.31 -10.94 15.79
CA VAL A 148 -8.73 -10.62 15.61
C VAL A 148 -9.56 -11.90 15.51
N PRO A 149 -10.65 -12.05 16.29
CA PRO A 149 -11.59 -13.16 16.18
C PRO A 149 -12.17 -13.32 14.77
N GLU A 150 -12.38 -14.56 14.36
CA GLU A 150 -12.76 -14.91 12.98
C GLU A 150 -14.02 -14.18 12.50
N GLU A 151 -15.04 -14.11 13.35
CA GLU A 151 -16.33 -13.48 13.07
C GLU A 151 -16.26 -11.96 12.75
N PHE A 152 -15.16 -11.29 13.16
CA PHE A 152 -14.97 -9.86 12.93
C PHE A 152 -14.04 -9.51 11.74
N ARG A 153 -13.29 -10.48 11.20
CA ARG A 153 -12.25 -10.22 10.19
C ARG A 153 -12.81 -9.56 8.92
N GLN A 154 -13.93 -10.06 8.40
CA GLN A 154 -14.58 -9.46 7.24
C GLN A 154 -15.30 -8.13 7.57
N GLN A 155 -15.64 -7.89 8.83
CA GLN A 155 -16.11 -6.57 9.26
C GLN A 155 -14.97 -5.54 9.24
N VAL A 156 -13.77 -5.94 9.65
CA VAL A 156 -12.56 -5.10 9.51
C VAL A 156 -12.33 -4.72 8.05
N ARG A 157 -12.47 -5.66 7.10
CA ARG A 157 -12.40 -5.36 5.66
C ARG A 157 -13.37 -4.25 5.27
N ARG A 158 -14.65 -4.37 5.65
CA ARG A 158 -15.66 -3.36 5.31
C ARG A 158 -15.32 -1.97 5.84
N TRP A 159 -14.83 -1.88 7.07
CA TRP A 159 -14.39 -0.59 7.63
C TRP A 159 -13.21 0.01 6.86
N ILE A 160 -12.25 -0.81 6.45
CA ILE A 160 -11.09 -0.38 5.66
C ILE A 160 -11.56 0.13 4.29
N ASP A 161 -12.36 -0.65 3.58
CA ASP A 161 -12.88 -0.27 2.27
C ASP A 161 -13.59 1.08 2.32
N ILE A 162 -14.47 1.29 3.31
CA ILE A 162 -15.19 2.56 3.50
C ILE A 162 -14.21 3.69 3.87
N SER A 163 -13.31 3.48 4.84
CA SER A 163 -12.45 4.54 5.38
C SER A 163 -11.47 5.11 4.33
N LEU A 164 -11.05 4.29 3.38
CA LEU A 164 -10.11 4.69 2.33
C LEU A 164 -10.77 5.31 1.10
N GLN A 165 -12.07 5.11 0.91
CA GLN A 165 -12.79 5.67 -0.24
C GLN A 165 -12.73 7.19 -0.27
N ARG A 166 -12.66 7.74 -1.47
CA ARG A 166 -12.72 9.18 -1.74
C ARG A 166 -13.72 9.45 -2.85
N LYS A 167 -14.40 10.57 -2.78
CA LYS A 167 -15.21 11.07 -3.89
C LYS A 167 -14.34 11.94 -4.78
N PRO A 168 -14.44 11.82 -6.11
CA PRO A 168 -13.72 12.72 -7.00
C PRO A 168 -13.96 14.19 -6.65
N GLY A 169 -12.89 14.98 -6.64
CA GLY A 169 -12.91 16.41 -6.28
C GLY A 169 -12.96 16.71 -4.77
N GLN A 170 -12.91 15.69 -3.88
CA GLN A 170 -12.98 15.88 -2.43
C GLN A 170 -11.70 15.38 -1.75
N LEU A 171 -10.98 16.28 -1.08
CA LEU A 171 -9.82 15.94 -0.24
C LEU A 171 -10.23 15.43 1.14
N GLU A 172 -11.34 15.94 1.67
CA GLU A 172 -11.79 15.66 3.04
C GLU A 172 -12.51 14.32 3.15
N LEU A 173 -12.50 13.77 4.36
CA LEU A 173 -13.24 12.56 4.68
C LEU A 173 -14.75 12.83 4.71
N SER A 174 -15.54 11.94 4.14
CA SER A 174 -17.00 11.96 4.34
C SER A 174 -17.36 11.55 5.78
N GLU A 175 -18.59 11.85 6.20
CA GLU A 175 -19.10 11.38 7.50
C GLU A 175 -19.03 9.84 7.61
N GLU A 176 -19.31 9.13 6.52
CA GLU A 176 -19.23 7.67 6.46
C GLU A 176 -17.79 7.17 6.64
N ASN A 177 -16.80 7.81 6.00
CA ASN A 177 -15.39 7.47 6.21
C ASN A 177 -14.97 7.72 7.67
N MET A 178 -15.38 8.85 8.26
CA MET A 178 -15.09 9.16 9.65
C MET A 178 -15.71 8.14 10.59
N GLN A 179 -16.98 7.77 10.38
CA GLN A 179 -17.66 6.76 11.19
C GLN A 179 -16.97 5.40 11.10
N ALA A 180 -16.58 4.94 9.90
CA ALA A 180 -15.85 3.69 9.72
C ALA A 180 -14.49 3.68 10.45
N ASN A 181 -13.77 4.81 10.45
CA ASN A 181 -12.54 4.97 11.23
C ASN A 181 -12.79 4.89 12.74
N ILE A 182 -13.86 5.54 13.23
CA ILE A 182 -14.24 5.50 14.64
C ILE A 182 -14.61 4.07 15.06
N ASP A 183 -15.47 3.40 14.29
CA ASP A 183 -15.94 2.04 14.59
C ASP A 183 -14.76 1.05 14.64
N SER A 184 -13.87 1.13 13.65
CA SER A 184 -12.65 0.33 13.60
C SER A 184 -11.72 0.62 14.78
N GLY A 185 -11.51 1.89 15.11
CA GLY A 185 -10.71 2.32 16.25
C GLY A 185 -11.29 1.82 17.60
N MET A 186 -12.59 1.96 17.79
CA MET A 186 -13.28 1.48 19.00
C MET A 186 -13.21 -0.05 19.12
N TYR A 187 -13.35 -0.76 18.01
CA TYR A 187 -13.22 -2.22 17.99
C TYR A 187 -11.83 -2.66 18.43
N TYR A 188 -10.76 -2.11 17.82
CA TYR A 188 -9.40 -2.44 18.20
C TYR A 188 -9.06 -2.03 19.64
N TYR A 189 -9.57 -0.89 20.10
CA TYR A 189 -9.42 -0.47 21.49
C TYR A 189 -10.07 -1.47 22.46
N GLY A 190 -11.29 -1.90 22.17
CA GLY A 190 -11.98 -2.94 22.95
C GLY A 190 -11.20 -4.25 23.00
N LEU A 191 -10.59 -4.64 21.87
CA LEU A 191 -9.76 -5.85 21.79
C LEU A 191 -8.48 -5.74 22.65
N VAL A 192 -7.87 -4.55 22.71
CA VAL A 192 -6.72 -4.27 23.60
C VAL A 192 -7.15 -4.36 25.07
N GLN A 193 -8.31 -3.77 25.44
CA GLN A 193 -8.84 -3.82 26.81
C GLN A 193 -9.13 -5.26 27.25
N GLU A 194 -9.76 -6.04 26.36
CA GLU A 194 -10.00 -7.45 26.63
C GLU A 194 -8.69 -8.21 26.89
N ARG A 195 -7.67 -7.97 26.05
CA ARG A 195 -6.38 -8.67 26.13
C ARG A 195 -5.59 -8.28 27.39
N ARG A 196 -5.80 -7.08 27.94
CA ARG A 196 -5.25 -6.70 29.25
C ARG A 196 -5.88 -7.48 30.41
N GLN A 197 -7.19 -7.76 30.32
CA GLN A 197 -7.91 -8.54 31.32
C GLN A 197 -7.66 -10.04 31.16
N ASN A 198 -7.56 -10.52 29.92
CA ASN A 198 -7.37 -11.93 29.56
C ASN A 198 -6.10 -12.08 28.69
N PRO A 199 -4.89 -12.10 29.27
CA PRO A 199 -3.64 -12.12 28.53
C PRO A 199 -3.49 -13.37 27.66
N LEU A 200 -3.12 -13.19 26.39
CA LEU A 200 -2.72 -14.26 25.46
C LEU A 200 -1.31 -14.04 24.92
N ASP A 201 -0.68 -15.07 24.41
CA ASP A 201 0.61 -14.95 23.73
C ASP A 201 0.41 -14.73 22.22
N ASP A 202 -0.37 -13.72 21.88
CA ASP A 202 -0.58 -13.23 20.52
C ASP A 202 0.14 -11.88 20.30
N MET A 203 -0.07 -11.26 19.14
CA MET A 203 0.55 -9.98 18.80
C MET A 203 0.15 -8.89 19.79
N ILE A 204 -1.13 -8.80 20.16
CA ILE A 204 -1.63 -7.78 21.09
C ILE A 204 -1.00 -7.97 22.47
N GLY A 205 -0.96 -9.21 22.99
CA GLY A 205 -0.33 -9.52 24.27
C GLY A 205 1.17 -9.18 24.29
N ARG A 206 1.87 -9.37 23.16
CA ARG A 206 3.30 -8.99 23.03
C ARG A 206 3.47 -7.49 23.00
N LEU A 207 2.60 -6.73 22.32
CA LEU A 207 2.62 -5.26 22.33
C LEU A 207 2.34 -4.68 23.72
N ILE A 208 1.38 -5.24 24.45
CA ILE A 208 1.05 -4.83 25.82
C ILE A 208 2.26 -4.98 26.76
N ARG A 209 3.04 -6.06 26.61
CA ARG A 209 4.23 -6.32 27.43
C ARG A 209 5.50 -5.64 26.93
N ALA A 210 5.46 -5.05 25.74
CA ALA A 210 6.62 -4.44 25.14
C ALA A 210 7.01 -3.14 25.85
N GLU A 211 8.29 -2.91 25.97
CA GLU A 211 8.87 -1.70 26.53
C GLU A 211 9.67 -0.95 25.47
N ILE A 212 9.48 0.36 25.42
CA ILE A 212 10.21 1.28 24.56
C ILE A 212 10.79 2.42 25.41
N PRO A 213 11.88 3.06 24.97
CA PRO A 213 12.36 4.29 25.62
C PRO A 213 11.29 5.39 25.51
N GLY A 214 10.96 6.03 26.62
CA GLY A 214 10.13 7.23 26.66
C GLY A 214 10.97 8.48 26.39
N GLU A 215 10.34 9.65 26.36
CA GLU A 215 10.97 10.95 26.07
C GLU A 215 12.14 11.27 27.02
N ASN A 216 12.06 10.84 28.27
CA ASN A 216 13.08 11.04 29.29
C ASN A 216 14.16 9.93 29.31
N GLY A 217 14.13 8.98 28.36
CA GLY A 217 15.02 7.83 28.31
C GLY A 217 14.66 6.69 29.27
N GLU A 218 13.64 6.84 30.11
CA GLU A 218 13.11 5.77 30.95
C GLU A 218 12.28 4.79 30.11
N MET A 219 12.37 3.50 30.41
CA MET A 219 11.57 2.48 29.73
C MET A 219 10.10 2.60 30.12
N ARG A 220 9.21 2.61 29.14
CA ARG A 220 7.76 2.59 29.33
C ARG A 220 7.10 1.54 28.45
N GLN A 221 5.93 1.08 28.86
CA GLN A 221 5.06 0.27 28.02
C GLN A 221 4.30 1.16 27.01
N LEU A 222 3.83 0.54 25.94
CA LEU A 222 2.91 1.18 25.02
C LEU A 222 1.57 1.44 25.70
N ASP A 223 0.99 2.60 25.46
CA ASP A 223 -0.37 2.90 25.88
C ASP A 223 -1.40 2.22 24.95
N ASP A 224 -2.67 2.22 25.36
CA ASP A 224 -3.72 1.53 24.64
C ASP A 224 -4.03 2.18 23.29
N LEU A 225 -3.84 3.49 23.17
CA LEU A 225 -4.05 4.21 21.91
C LEU A 225 -2.91 3.95 20.92
N GLU A 226 -1.67 3.84 21.40
CA GLU A 226 -0.53 3.46 20.57
C GLU A 226 -0.69 2.05 19.99
N ILE A 227 -1.15 1.10 20.81
CA ILE A 227 -1.44 -0.28 20.35
C ILE A 227 -2.62 -0.29 19.39
N THR A 228 -3.71 0.40 19.72
CA THR A 228 -4.89 0.52 18.86
C THR A 228 -4.55 1.12 17.51
N GLY A 229 -3.81 2.22 17.47
CA GLY A 229 -3.38 2.88 16.25
C GLY A 229 -2.50 1.98 15.37
N PHE A 230 -1.64 1.16 16.00
CA PHE A 230 -0.86 0.17 15.27
C PHE A 230 -1.73 -0.94 14.67
N LEU A 231 -2.68 -1.49 15.43
CA LEU A 231 -3.58 -2.56 14.95
C LEU A 231 -4.48 -2.07 13.81
N ALA A 232 -5.02 -0.87 13.92
CA ALA A 232 -5.82 -0.24 12.87
C ALA A 232 -4.99 -0.04 11.59
N LEU A 233 -3.76 0.48 11.73
CA LEU A 233 -2.83 0.60 10.60
C LEU A 233 -2.50 -0.76 9.98
N LEU A 234 -2.22 -1.76 10.80
CA LEU A 234 -1.85 -3.09 10.33
C LEU A 234 -2.98 -3.73 9.54
N GLY A 235 -4.22 -3.63 10.03
CA GLY A 235 -5.41 -4.10 9.33
C GLY A 235 -5.53 -3.47 7.94
N GLY A 236 -5.52 -2.14 7.87
CA GLY A 236 -5.67 -1.40 6.61
C GLY A 236 -4.53 -1.61 5.62
N ALA A 237 -3.31 -1.37 6.06
CA ALA A 237 -2.15 -1.45 5.18
C ALA A 237 -1.82 -2.87 4.73
N GLY A 238 -2.12 -3.88 5.57
CA GLY A 238 -1.82 -5.27 5.28
C GLY A 238 -2.82 -5.95 4.35
N ALA A 239 -4.08 -5.52 4.37
CA ALA A 239 -5.12 -6.15 3.57
C ALA A 239 -5.26 -5.51 2.18
N GLU A 240 -5.50 -4.20 2.13
CA GLU A 240 -5.96 -3.52 0.93
C GLU A 240 -4.92 -3.49 -0.18
N THR A 241 -3.63 -3.37 0.17
CA THR A 241 -2.57 -3.29 -0.82
C THR A 241 -2.36 -4.59 -1.60
N VAL A 242 -2.42 -5.76 -0.93
CA VAL A 242 -2.31 -7.07 -1.60
C VAL A 242 -3.58 -7.34 -2.42
N THR A 243 -4.76 -6.98 -1.90
CA THR A 243 -6.03 -7.03 -2.63
C THR A 243 -5.90 -6.37 -4.01
N LYS A 244 -5.41 -5.12 -4.04
CA LYS A 244 -5.29 -4.35 -5.29
C LYS A 244 -4.16 -4.86 -6.18
N LEU A 245 -3.07 -5.34 -5.60
CA LEU A 245 -1.95 -5.90 -6.36
C LEU A 245 -2.36 -7.15 -7.13
N VAL A 246 -3.06 -8.09 -6.47
CA VAL A 246 -3.51 -9.34 -7.10
C VAL A 246 -4.58 -9.09 -8.16
N GLY A 247 -5.58 -8.23 -7.87
CA GLY A 247 -6.57 -7.84 -8.87
C GLY A 247 -5.94 -7.18 -10.10
N SER A 248 -5.01 -6.24 -9.88
CA SER A 248 -4.27 -5.58 -10.97
C SER A 248 -3.38 -6.57 -11.73
N ALA A 249 -2.78 -7.57 -11.06
CA ALA A 249 -1.98 -8.59 -11.72
C ALA A 249 -2.78 -9.36 -12.76
N VAL A 250 -3.99 -9.80 -12.42
CA VAL A 250 -4.87 -10.54 -13.36
C VAL A 250 -5.20 -9.69 -14.58
N VAL A 251 -5.47 -8.40 -14.40
CA VAL A 251 -5.73 -7.48 -15.52
C VAL A 251 -4.49 -7.29 -16.40
N GLU A 252 -3.30 -7.10 -15.79
CA GLU A 252 -2.07 -6.91 -16.57
C GLU A 252 -1.65 -8.18 -17.30
N PHE A 253 -1.79 -9.35 -16.72
CA PHE A 253 -1.52 -10.61 -17.42
C PHE A 253 -2.54 -10.89 -18.53
N ALA A 254 -3.79 -10.45 -18.40
CA ALA A 254 -4.75 -10.53 -19.52
C ALA A 254 -4.38 -9.61 -20.69
N ARG A 255 -3.71 -8.48 -20.41
CA ARG A 255 -3.16 -7.58 -21.43
C ARG A 255 -1.85 -8.08 -22.05
N HIS A 256 -1.14 -8.98 -21.34
CA HIS A 256 0.16 -9.54 -21.70
C HIS A 256 0.13 -11.07 -21.58
N PRO A 257 -0.72 -11.76 -22.39
CA PRO A 257 -0.95 -13.21 -22.24
C PRO A 257 0.32 -14.04 -22.48
N GLU A 258 1.28 -13.52 -23.24
CA GLU A 258 2.59 -14.17 -23.44
C GLU A 258 3.37 -14.27 -22.11
N GLN A 259 3.24 -13.31 -21.22
CA GLN A 259 3.92 -13.32 -19.91
C GLN A 259 3.21 -14.24 -18.92
N TRP A 260 1.87 -14.35 -19.01
CA TRP A 260 1.14 -15.38 -18.28
C TRP A 260 1.55 -16.78 -18.70
N GLN A 261 1.71 -17.02 -20.02
CA GLN A 261 2.21 -18.28 -20.55
C GLN A 261 3.62 -18.61 -20.04
N MET A 262 4.52 -17.63 -19.94
CA MET A 262 5.85 -17.82 -19.36
C MET A 262 5.79 -18.35 -17.93
N LEU A 263 4.84 -17.84 -17.09
CA LEU A 263 4.64 -18.34 -15.73
C LEU A 263 4.03 -19.76 -15.70
N LEU A 264 3.22 -20.12 -16.68
CA LEU A 264 2.70 -21.49 -16.82
C LEU A 264 3.82 -22.47 -17.19
N ASP A 265 4.74 -22.03 -18.05
CA ASP A 265 5.87 -22.83 -18.53
C ASP A 265 7.00 -22.95 -17.48
N ASP A 266 7.22 -21.88 -16.70
CA ASP A 266 8.26 -21.82 -15.66
C ASP A 266 7.78 -21.06 -14.41
N ARG A 267 7.31 -21.81 -13.41
CA ARG A 267 6.85 -21.27 -12.11
C ARG A 267 7.95 -20.57 -11.32
N SER A 268 9.22 -20.82 -11.60
CA SER A 268 10.34 -20.15 -10.93
C SER A 268 10.39 -18.64 -11.21
N LEU A 269 9.69 -18.16 -12.25
CA LEU A 269 9.56 -16.75 -12.60
C LEU A 269 8.54 -15.99 -11.73
N VAL A 270 7.67 -16.68 -10.97
CA VAL A 270 6.61 -16.03 -10.16
C VAL A 270 7.18 -14.98 -9.20
N PRO A 271 8.27 -15.21 -8.44
CA PRO A 271 8.84 -14.17 -7.60
C PRO A 271 9.35 -12.93 -8.39
N ALA A 272 9.84 -13.13 -9.61
CA ALA A 272 10.26 -12.03 -10.47
C ALA A 272 9.05 -11.23 -10.98
N ALA A 273 7.97 -11.92 -11.34
CA ALA A 273 6.71 -11.31 -11.73
C ALA A 273 6.10 -10.45 -10.59
N VAL A 274 6.18 -10.92 -9.34
CA VAL A 274 5.73 -10.12 -8.18
C VAL A 274 6.50 -8.81 -8.05
N GLU A 275 7.82 -8.82 -8.26
CA GLU A 275 8.62 -7.58 -8.23
C GLU A 275 8.28 -6.63 -9.38
N GLU A 276 8.01 -7.16 -10.56
CA GLU A 276 7.59 -6.33 -11.70
C GLU A 276 6.17 -5.77 -11.50
N LEU A 277 5.24 -6.55 -10.94
CA LEU A 277 3.91 -6.05 -10.56
C LEU A 277 4.00 -4.92 -9.54
N LEU A 278 4.84 -5.04 -8.50
CA LEU A 278 5.09 -3.99 -7.52
C LEU A 278 5.68 -2.73 -8.15
N ARG A 279 6.48 -2.87 -9.20
CA ARG A 279 7.02 -1.72 -9.94
C ARG A 279 5.97 -1.11 -10.86
N TYR A 280 5.31 -1.93 -11.66
CA TYR A 280 4.50 -1.48 -12.81
C TYR A 280 3.10 -1.05 -12.40
N VAL A 281 2.43 -1.81 -11.52
CA VAL A 281 1.08 -1.55 -11.00
C VAL A 281 1.03 -1.52 -9.47
N GLY A 282 2.12 -1.16 -8.83
CA GLY A 282 2.17 -1.06 -7.36
C GLY A 282 1.02 -0.22 -6.83
N PRO A 283 0.25 -0.73 -5.85
CA PRO A 283 -1.00 -0.10 -5.42
C PRO A 283 -0.79 1.28 -4.78
N VAL A 284 0.29 1.49 -4.04
CA VAL A 284 0.54 2.76 -3.37
C VAL A 284 1.18 3.77 -4.33
N GLN A 285 0.39 4.74 -4.78
CA GLN A 285 0.76 5.71 -5.80
C GLN A 285 1.76 6.75 -5.31
N TYR A 286 1.53 7.27 -4.10
CA TYR A 286 2.38 8.32 -3.51
C TYR A 286 2.37 8.25 -1.98
N ASN A 287 3.31 8.98 -1.37
CA ASN A 287 3.24 9.41 0.02
C ASN A 287 3.39 10.92 0.07
N VAL A 288 2.72 11.60 1.00
CA VAL A 288 2.96 13.01 1.28
C VAL A 288 3.96 13.14 2.43
N ARG A 289 4.83 14.12 2.34
CA ARG A 289 5.77 14.53 3.39
C ARG A 289 5.67 16.03 3.60
N TYR A 290 6.25 16.50 4.69
CA TYR A 290 6.30 17.93 5.02
C TYR A 290 7.76 18.34 5.20
N THR A 291 8.18 19.41 4.50
CA THR A 291 9.54 19.90 4.62
C THR A 291 9.74 20.67 5.93
N LEU A 292 10.69 20.22 6.76
CA LEU A 292 11.04 20.89 8.01
C LEU A 292 12.01 22.06 7.78
N LYS A 293 12.79 21.98 6.72
CA LYS A 293 13.78 22.98 6.26
C LYS A 293 13.78 23.02 4.74
N GLU A 294 14.49 23.98 4.17
CA GLU A 294 14.78 23.96 2.73
C GLU A 294 15.48 22.64 2.36
N ALA A 295 14.99 21.99 1.32
CA ALA A 295 15.44 20.66 0.89
C ALA A 295 15.89 20.69 -0.57
N GLU A 296 17.07 20.15 -0.84
CA GLU A 296 17.59 19.98 -2.19
C GLU A 296 17.31 18.57 -2.71
N VAL A 297 16.79 18.49 -3.91
CA VAL A 297 16.62 17.24 -4.68
C VAL A 297 17.25 17.41 -6.07
N PRO A 298 17.55 16.34 -6.80
CA PRO A 298 18.18 16.45 -8.13
C PRO A 298 17.49 17.41 -9.10
N SER A 299 16.17 17.56 -9.00
CA SER A 299 15.39 18.46 -9.89
C SER A 299 15.26 19.90 -9.38
N GLY A 300 15.74 20.25 -8.20
CA GLY A 300 15.70 21.62 -7.68
C GLY A 300 15.56 21.72 -6.16
N THR A 301 15.15 22.87 -5.67
CA THR A 301 15.07 23.20 -4.24
C THR A 301 13.60 23.39 -3.83
N ILE A 302 13.22 22.80 -2.71
CA ILE A 302 11.89 22.92 -2.11
C ILE A 302 12.00 23.75 -0.84
N PRO A 303 11.24 24.84 -0.68
CA PRO A 303 11.25 25.62 0.54
C PRO A 303 10.82 24.83 1.78
N ALA A 304 11.20 25.31 2.96
CA ALA A 304 10.67 24.81 4.22
C ALA A 304 9.15 24.97 4.31
N HIS A 305 8.53 24.12 5.12
CA HIS A 305 7.10 24.20 5.46
C HIS A 305 6.14 23.98 4.29
N LYS A 306 6.50 23.06 3.37
CA LYS A 306 5.66 22.69 2.22
C LYS A 306 5.25 21.21 2.26
N PRO A 307 3.99 20.88 1.90
CA PRO A 307 3.60 19.53 1.55
C PRO A 307 4.29 19.09 0.27
N VAL A 308 4.79 17.85 0.24
CA VAL A 308 5.49 17.30 -0.92
C VAL A 308 4.98 15.90 -1.21
N PHE A 309 4.41 15.71 -2.38
CA PHE A 309 4.04 14.40 -2.90
C PHE A 309 5.27 13.67 -3.43
N LEU A 310 5.55 12.50 -2.90
CA LEU A 310 6.58 11.59 -3.38
C LEU A 310 5.91 10.53 -4.25
N MET A 311 5.86 10.76 -5.57
CA MET A 311 5.07 10.00 -6.54
C MET A 311 5.77 8.69 -6.92
N LYS A 312 5.64 7.66 -6.07
CA LYS A 312 6.36 6.37 -6.22
C LYS A 312 5.99 5.63 -7.50
N ALA A 313 4.69 5.62 -7.85
CA ALA A 313 4.23 4.97 -9.07
C ALA A 313 4.77 5.64 -10.34
N ALA A 314 4.84 6.99 -10.34
CA ALA A 314 5.50 7.73 -11.40
C ALA A 314 7.00 7.43 -11.49
N ALA A 315 7.68 7.42 -10.35
CA ALA A 315 9.12 7.16 -10.22
C ALA A 315 9.49 5.75 -10.70
N ASN A 316 8.67 4.76 -10.41
CA ASN A 316 8.87 3.37 -10.86
C ASN A 316 8.72 3.18 -12.39
N ARG A 317 8.16 4.16 -13.09
CA ARG A 317 8.08 4.20 -14.56
C ARG A 317 8.98 5.27 -15.20
N ASP A 318 10.02 5.69 -14.48
CA ASP A 318 11.00 6.64 -15.01
C ASP A 318 12.02 5.95 -15.93
N SER A 319 12.01 6.32 -17.21
CA SER A 319 12.96 5.78 -18.19
C SER A 319 14.44 6.17 -17.96
N ARG A 320 14.68 7.09 -17.02
CA ARG A 320 16.03 7.45 -16.55
C ARG A 320 16.57 6.45 -15.52
N ALA A 321 15.67 5.65 -14.94
CA ALA A 321 15.98 4.67 -13.89
C ALA A 321 15.82 3.23 -14.36
N PHE A 322 14.93 2.98 -15.31
CA PHE A 322 14.62 1.65 -15.82
C PHE A 322 14.54 1.65 -17.36
N ASP A 323 15.24 0.74 -18.00
CA ASP A 323 15.12 0.55 -19.43
C ASP A 323 13.69 0.09 -19.79
N ASN A 324 13.10 0.67 -20.84
CA ASN A 324 11.72 0.38 -21.24
C ASN A 324 10.73 0.45 -20.07
N ALA A 325 10.82 1.52 -19.25
CA ALA A 325 10.10 1.65 -17.99
C ALA A 325 8.57 1.51 -18.10
N GLU A 326 7.99 1.90 -19.24
CA GLU A 326 6.54 1.80 -19.52
C GLU A 326 6.12 0.42 -20.08
N THR A 327 7.03 -0.54 -20.14
CA THR A 327 6.73 -1.92 -20.55
C THR A 327 6.62 -2.81 -19.33
N PHE A 328 5.58 -3.62 -19.26
CA PHE A 328 5.46 -4.70 -18.30
C PHE A 328 6.34 -5.87 -18.76
N ASP A 329 7.31 -6.28 -17.95
CA ASP A 329 8.29 -7.32 -18.30
C ASP A 329 8.75 -8.08 -17.05
N ILE A 330 8.22 -9.31 -16.86
CA ILE A 330 8.55 -10.16 -15.71
C ILE A 330 10.01 -10.67 -15.71
N THR A 331 10.72 -10.47 -16.81
CA THR A 331 12.15 -10.85 -16.95
C THR A 331 13.10 -9.67 -16.75
N ARG A 332 12.57 -8.49 -16.43
CA ARG A 332 13.33 -7.25 -16.26
C ARG A 332 14.56 -7.43 -15.36
N ASP A 333 15.67 -6.82 -15.78
CA ASP A 333 16.84 -6.64 -14.91
C ASP A 333 16.49 -5.72 -13.72
N ARG A 334 16.54 -6.27 -12.52
CA ARG A 334 16.21 -5.59 -11.26
C ARG A 334 17.41 -4.92 -10.60
N THR A 335 18.58 -4.95 -11.23
CA THR A 335 19.80 -4.31 -10.72
C THR A 335 19.92 -2.84 -11.10
N GLN A 336 19.11 -2.35 -12.05
CA GLN A 336 19.18 -1.00 -12.59
C GLN A 336 18.92 0.07 -11.53
N SER A 337 17.79 -0.05 -10.82
CA SER A 337 17.39 0.88 -9.77
C SER A 337 16.50 0.19 -8.73
N PRO A 338 16.44 0.69 -7.49
CA PRO A 338 15.54 0.12 -6.49
C PRO A 338 14.07 0.34 -6.87
N ASN A 339 13.26 -0.71 -6.69
CA ASN A 339 11.81 -0.61 -6.79
C ASN A 339 11.26 0.18 -5.58
N LEU A 340 10.54 1.27 -5.83
CA LEU A 340 9.96 2.12 -4.79
C LEU A 340 8.53 1.72 -4.39
N GLY A 341 7.94 0.70 -4.99
CA GLY A 341 6.57 0.26 -4.71
C GLY A 341 6.32 -0.07 -3.23
N LEU A 342 7.30 -0.69 -2.57
CA LEU A 342 7.28 -0.97 -1.13
C LEU A 342 7.96 0.11 -0.29
N GLY A 343 8.15 1.32 -0.83
CA GLY A 343 8.82 2.41 -0.17
C GLY A 343 10.35 2.25 -0.15
N TYR A 344 11.03 3.24 0.42
CA TYR A 344 12.49 3.28 0.54
C TYR A 344 12.89 4.07 1.78
N GLY A 345 14.08 3.81 2.36
CA GLY A 345 14.51 4.47 3.59
C GLY A 345 13.85 3.90 4.84
N ILE A 346 13.72 4.73 5.88
CA ILE A 346 13.27 4.29 7.22
C ILE A 346 11.82 3.80 7.24
N HIS A 347 10.96 4.34 6.38
CA HIS A 347 9.56 3.94 6.22
C HIS A 347 9.34 2.88 5.12
N SER A 348 10.37 2.13 4.69
CA SER A 348 10.17 0.97 3.82
C SER A 348 9.13 0.03 4.44
N CYS A 349 8.30 -0.61 3.59
CA CYS A 349 7.14 -1.39 4.03
C CYS A 349 7.54 -2.44 5.08
N LEU A 350 6.86 -2.42 6.23
CA LEU A 350 7.07 -3.41 7.30
C LEU A 350 6.63 -4.81 6.84
N GLY A 351 5.52 -4.89 6.09
CA GLY A 351 4.96 -6.11 5.56
C GLY A 351 5.54 -6.56 4.21
N ALA A 352 6.69 -6.02 3.77
CA ALA A 352 7.23 -6.31 2.44
C ALA A 352 7.43 -7.82 2.15
N ALA A 353 7.90 -8.58 3.14
CA ALA A 353 8.06 -10.02 3.01
C ALA A 353 6.71 -10.75 2.95
N LEU A 354 5.72 -10.28 3.71
CA LEU A 354 4.37 -10.84 3.74
C LEU A 354 3.65 -10.59 2.40
N ALA A 355 3.66 -9.35 1.92
CA ALA A 355 3.03 -8.99 0.64
C ALA A 355 3.61 -9.80 -0.54
N ARG A 356 4.92 -10.02 -0.57
CA ARG A 356 5.57 -10.88 -1.56
C ARG A 356 5.11 -12.33 -1.44
N LEU A 357 5.06 -12.86 -0.23
CA LEU A 357 4.65 -14.24 0.02
C LEU A 357 3.19 -14.45 -0.37
N GLU A 358 2.29 -13.59 0.07
CA GLU A 358 0.85 -13.64 -0.26
C GLU A 358 0.63 -13.55 -1.77
N THR A 359 1.25 -12.57 -2.44
CA THR A 359 1.10 -12.41 -3.89
C THR A 359 1.69 -13.60 -4.66
N THR A 360 2.82 -14.16 -4.20
CA THR A 360 3.43 -15.35 -4.81
C THR A 360 2.49 -16.53 -4.73
N ILE A 361 1.96 -16.84 -3.52
CA ILE A 361 1.04 -17.98 -3.32
C ILE A 361 -0.24 -17.77 -4.12
N ALA A 362 -0.80 -16.56 -4.10
CA ALA A 362 -2.00 -16.24 -4.88
C ALA A 362 -1.79 -16.48 -6.39
N LEU A 363 -0.68 -16.01 -6.96
CA LEU A 363 -0.37 -16.24 -8.37
C LEU A 363 -0.14 -17.70 -8.70
N GLU A 364 0.60 -18.45 -7.87
CA GLU A 364 0.82 -19.89 -8.05
C GLU A 364 -0.51 -20.63 -8.15
N HIS A 365 -1.46 -20.37 -7.25
CA HIS A 365 -2.77 -21.01 -7.25
C HIS A 365 -3.71 -20.50 -8.36
N LEU A 366 -3.64 -19.22 -8.74
CA LEU A 366 -4.39 -18.71 -9.88
C LEU A 366 -3.91 -19.31 -11.21
N LEU A 367 -2.61 -19.56 -11.37
CA LEU A 367 -2.05 -20.26 -12.53
C LEU A 367 -2.58 -21.71 -12.64
N ASP A 368 -2.88 -22.38 -11.53
CA ASP A 368 -3.49 -23.71 -11.52
C ASP A 368 -5.01 -23.65 -11.72
N PHE A 369 -5.68 -22.68 -11.09
CA PHE A 369 -7.13 -22.54 -11.13
C PHE A 369 -7.63 -22.02 -12.49
N MET A 370 -6.95 -21.03 -13.07
CA MET A 370 -7.34 -20.37 -14.32
C MET A 370 -6.16 -20.24 -15.31
N PRO A 371 -5.58 -21.38 -15.78
CA PRO A 371 -4.45 -21.35 -16.72
C PRO A 371 -4.79 -20.59 -18.01
N ARG A 372 -6.07 -20.57 -18.38
CA ARG A 372 -6.63 -19.75 -19.45
C ARG A 372 -7.85 -19.02 -18.94
N TYR A 373 -7.95 -17.72 -19.17
CA TYR A 373 -9.07 -16.91 -18.74
C TYR A 373 -9.26 -15.70 -19.65
N GLU A 374 -10.42 -15.07 -19.54
CA GLU A 374 -10.75 -13.82 -20.19
C GLU A 374 -11.21 -12.82 -19.11
N VAL A 375 -10.72 -11.58 -19.18
CA VAL A 375 -11.20 -10.47 -18.37
C VAL A 375 -12.30 -9.75 -19.11
N ASN A 376 -13.42 -9.51 -18.45
CA ASN A 376 -14.43 -8.58 -18.95
C ASN A 376 -13.94 -7.14 -18.69
N PHE A 377 -13.27 -6.55 -19.68
CA PHE A 377 -12.70 -5.20 -19.56
C PHE A 377 -13.76 -4.11 -19.38
N ASP A 378 -14.96 -4.29 -19.90
CA ASP A 378 -16.09 -3.34 -19.75
C ASP A 378 -16.69 -3.40 -18.33
N GLY A 379 -16.48 -4.49 -17.61
CA GLY A 379 -16.92 -4.69 -16.24
C GLY A 379 -15.86 -4.33 -15.19
N LEU A 380 -14.70 -3.82 -15.60
CA LEU A 380 -13.67 -3.36 -14.66
C LEU A 380 -14.14 -2.10 -13.93
N GLU A 381 -14.06 -2.12 -12.61
CA GLU A 381 -14.35 -0.95 -11.78
C GLU A 381 -13.12 -0.59 -10.95
N ARG A 382 -12.61 0.63 -11.13
CA ARG A 382 -11.48 1.12 -10.37
C ARG A 382 -11.90 1.62 -8.99
N VAL A 383 -10.99 1.53 -8.03
CA VAL A 383 -11.18 2.17 -6.72
C VAL A 383 -10.84 3.65 -6.79
N HIS A 384 -11.62 4.44 -6.07
CA HIS A 384 -11.29 5.83 -5.77
C HIS A 384 -10.86 5.88 -4.31
N MET A 385 -9.60 5.66 -4.07
CA MET A 385 -9.01 5.67 -2.73
C MET A 385 -7.91 6.72 -2.64
N GLN A 386 -7.60 7.18 -1.44
CA GLN A 386 -6.67 8.26 -1.15
C GLN A 386 -5.37 8.18 -1.97
N ASN A 387 -4.51 7.21 -1.70
CA ASN A 387 -3.23 7.01 -2.37
C ASN A 387 -3.04 5.57 -2.86
N VAL A 388 -4.12 4.78 -2.86
CA VAL A 388 -4.12 3.39 -3.30
C VAL A 388 -4.88 3.28 -4.62
N ALA A 389 -4.26 2.70 -5.63
CA ALA A 389 -4.88 2.40 -6.91
C ALA A 389 -5.07 0.90 -7.12
N GLY A 390 -6.04 0.55 -7.90
CA GLY A 390 -6.39 -0.83 -8.26
C GLY A 390 -7.84 -0.93 -8.67
N TYR A 391 -8.41 -2.11 -8.51
CA TYR A 391 -9.77 -2.39 -8.91
C TYR A 391 -10.65 -2.76 -7.72
N HIS A 392 -11.92 -2.38 -7.80
CA HIS A 392 -13.00 -2.83 -6.94
C HIS A 392 -13.62 -4.12 -7.50
N HIS A 393 -13.79 -4.18 -8.82
CA HIS A 393 -14.28 -5.34 -9.55
C HIS A 393 -13.31 -5.74 -10.67
N VAL A 394 -13.03 -7.04 -10.78
CA VAL A 394 -12.28 -7.67 -11.88
C VAL A 394 -13.02 -8.94 -12.30
N PRO A 395 -14.11 -8.81 -13.11
CA PRO A 395 -14.86 -9.96 -13.58
C PRO A 395 -14.05 -10.75 -14.60
N VAL A 396 -13.92 -12.05 -14.38
CA VAL A 396 -13.22 -12.97 -15.28
C VAL A 396 -14.07 -14.20 -15.58
N LYS A 397 -13.78 -14.82 -16.70
CA LYS A 397 -14.27 -16.14 -17.07
C LYS A 397 -13.11 -17.09 -17.23
N VAL A 398 -13.14 -18.19 -16.51
CA VAL A 398 -12.14 -19.26 -16.64
C VAL A 398 -12.48 -20.07 -17.89
N LEU A 399 -11.49 -20.27 -18.77
CA LEU A 399 -11.64 -21.05 -20.00
C LEU A 399 -11.22 -22.49 -19.79
N LYS A 400 -11.99 -23.42 -20.37
CA LYS A 400 -11.70 -24.85 -20.32
C LYS A 400 -10.56 -25.25 -21.24
#